data_9f46a3f0df6d18c1829fcdc58812c94b
#
_entry.id   9f46a3f0df6d18c1829fcdc58812c94b
#
_cell.length_a   1.000
_cell.length_b   1.000
_cell.length_c   1.000
_cell.angle_alpha   90.00
_cell.angle_beta   90.00
_cell.angle_gamma   90.00
#
_symmetry.space_group_name_H-M   'P 1'
#
loop_
_entity.id
_entity.type
_entity.pdbx_description
1 polymer ?
#
loop_
_entity_poly.entity_id
_entity_poly.type
_entity_poly.pdbx_seq_one_letter_code
_entity_poly.pdbx_strand_id
1 'polypeptide(L)'
;MLGNYRHILTSAIEHDAVLAACPDAHIIEVDKDGLIRLDQLEAALEALPDADRAKTLVSVMAANNETGVIQPIEAVADLCRAYNVACHSDMIQYLGKAPIDLNQMKLNFASFSAHKLGGPSGVGALYCRAGQQLVSLLRGGGQEQGRRAGTENLPGIIGFGAAVAAHDIANINVQASWRDAMEADIQKAC
;
A
#
# COMPACT_ATOMS: atom_id res chain seq x y z
N MET A 1 -9.69 -4.63 -8.24
CA MET A 1 -8.43 -4.15 -8.80
C MET A 1 -7.77 -5.19 -9.71
N LEU A 2 -7.58 -6.39 -9.24
CA LEU A 2 -6.83 -7.45 -9.96
C LEU A 2 -7.44 -7.90 -11.30
N GLY A 3 -8.73 -7.62 -11.58
CA GLY A 3 -9.40 -8.11 -12.78
C GLY A 3 -8.81 -7.69 -14.14
N ASN A 4 -7.95 -6.64 -14.17
CA ASN A 4 -7.24 -6.21 -15.36
C ASN A 4 -5.81 -6.76 -15.45
N TYR A 5 -5.28 -7.28 -14.34
CA TYR A 5 -3.91 -7.73 -14.22
C TYR A 5 -3.85 -9.25 -14.20
N ARG A 6 -2.95 -9.82 -14.98
CA ARG A 6 -2.72 -11.28 -15.08
C ARG A 6 -1.48 -11.72 -14.33
N HIS A 7 -0.51 -10.81 -14.22
CA HIS A 7 0.75 -11.06 -13.54
C HIS A 7 0.83 -10.15 -12.33
N ILE A 8 1.04 -10.73 -11.17
CA ILE A 8 1.19 -10.00 -9.92
C ILE A 8 2.58 -10.30 -9.37
N LEU A 9 3.33 -9.26 -9.05
CA LEU A 9 4.56 -9.34 -8.27
C LEU A 9 4.29 -8.70 -6.93
N THR A 10 4.71 -9.33 -5.85
CA THR A 10 4.43 -8.82 -4.49
C THR A 10 5.58 -9.14 -3.55
N SER A 11 5.73 -8.40 -2.46
CA SER A 11 6.78 -8.68 -1.49
C SER A 11 6.43 -9.90 -0.63
N ALA A 12 7.47 -10.58 -0.11
CA ALA A 12 7.30 -11.72 0.80
C ALA A 12 6.69 -11.33 2.16
N ILE A 13 6.63 -10.05 2.48
CA ILE A 13 6.19 -9.54 3.79
C ILE A 13 4.83 -8.86 3.76
N GLU A 14 4.06 -9.04 2.68
CA GLU A 14 2.71 -8.47 2.59
C GLU A 14 1.77 -9.01 3.66
N HIS A 15 0.77 -8.22 3.99
CA HIS A 15 -0.34 -8.69 4.83
C HIS A 15 -1.12 -9.80 4.12
N ASP A 16 -1.67 -10.76 4.88
CA ASP A 16 -2.47 -11.89 4.38
C ASP A 16 -3.59 -11.46 3.42
N ALA A 17 -4.17 -10.27 3.61
CA ALA A 17 -5.20 -9.73 2.72
C ALA A 17 -4.69 -9.51 1.28
N VAL A 18 -3.40 -9.25 1.09
CA VAL A 18 -2.76 -9.13 -0.23
C VAL A 18 -2.37 -10.51 -0.74
N LEU A 19 -1.67 -11.31 0.07
CA LEU A 19 -1.20 -12.66 -0.33
C LEU A 19 -2.36 -13.57 -0.70
N ALA A 20 -3.42 -13.61 0.12
CA ALA A 20 -4.59 -14.43 -0.15
C ALA A 20 -5.40 -13.95 -1.37
N ALA A 21 -5.33 -12.68 -1.73
CA ALA A 21 -5.99 -12.14 -2.92
C ALA A 21 -5.27 -12.50 -4.22
N CYS A 22 -3.99 -12.89 -4.15
CA CYS A 22 -3.16 -13.23 -5.31
C CYS A 22 -2.24 -14.44 -5.00
N PRO A 23 -2.82 -15.65 -4.83
CA PRO A 23 -2.06 -16.84 -4.42
C PRO A 23 -1.00 -17.27 -5.44
N ASP A 24 -1.17 -16.89 -6.70
CA ASP A 24 -0.23 -17.19 -7.79
C ASP A 24 0.75 -16.04 -8.06
N ALA A 25 0.88 -15.08 -7.15
CA ALA A 25 1.80 -13.96 -7.32
C ALA A 25 3.25 -14.42 -7.31
N HIS A 26 4.07 -13.78 -8.14
CA HIS A 26 5.52 -13.92 -8.05
C HIS A 26 6.02 -13.15 -6.82
N ILE A 27 6.63 -13.87 -5.89
CA ILE A 27 7.12 -13.30 -4.63
C ILE A 27 8.52 -12.72 -4.83
N ILE A 28 8.70 -11.48 -4.42
CA ILE A 28 9.99 -10.81 -4.33
C ILE A 28 10.44 -10.86 -2.87
N GLU A 29 11.60 -11.42 -2.64
CA GLU A 29 12.16 -11.59 -1.31
C GLU A 29 12.54 -10.25 -0.67
N VAL A 30 12.71 -10.26 0.64
CA VAL A 30 13.30 -9.16 1.40
C VAL A 30 14.72 -9.53 1.85
N ASP A 31 15.51 -8.51 2.15
CA ASP A 31 16.83 -8.71 2.74
C ASP A 31 16.75 -8.97 4.26
N LYS A 32 17.92 -9.09 4.91
CA LYS A 32 18.04 -9.33 6.36
C LYS A 32 17.46 -8.19 7.22
N ASP A 33 17.31 -7.01 6.66
CA ASP A 33 16.76 -5.82 7.32
C ASP A 33 15.25 -5.66 7.01
N GLY A 34 14.66 -6.62 6.27
CA GLY A 34 13.24 -6.64 5.91
C GLY A 34 12.89 -5.72 4.75
N LEU A 35 13.87 -5.21 3.99
CA LEU A 35 13.65 -4.37 2.82
C LEU A 35 13.50 -5.23 1.56
N ILE A 36 12.55 -4.86 0.71
CA ILE A 36 12.34 -5.54 -0.57
C ILE A 36 13.62 -5.52 -1.42
N ARG A 37 13.95 -6.64 -2.02
CA ARG A 37 15.07 -6.80 -2.94
C ARG A 37 14.76 -6.13 -4.28
N LEU A 38 15.17 -4.86 -4.42
CA LEU A 38 14.97 -4.09 -5.65
C LEU A 38 15.68 -4.72 -6.86
N ASP A 39 16.80 -5.37 -6.66
CA ASP A 39 17.52 -6.12 -7.68
C ASP A 39 16.69 -7.31 -8.22
N GLN A 40 16.02 -8.04 -7.35
CA GLN A 40 15.10 -9.11 -7.75
C GLN A 40 13.85 -8.57 -8.46
N LEU A 41 13.30 -7.48 -7.96
CA LEU A 41 12.16 -6.82 -8.60
C LEU A 41 12.52 -6.37 -10.02
N GLU A 42 13.65 -5.70 -10.18
CA GLU A 42 14.13 -5.23 -11.49
C GLU A 42 14.35 -6.40 -12.45
N ALA A 43 15.04 -7.47 -12.01
CA ALA A 43 15.24 -8.67 -12.83
C ALA A 43 13.92 -9.33 -13.25
N ALA A 44 12.93 -9.38 -12.34
CA ALA A 44 11.61 -9.92 -12.65
C ALA A 44 10.85 -9.04 -13.67
N LEU A 45 10.95 -7.72 -13.56
CA LEU A 45 10.35 -6.78 -14.52
C LEU A 45 11.03 -6.83 -15.89
N GLU A 46 12.34 -6.97 -15.92
CA GLU A 46 13.13 -7.11 -17.16
C GLU A 46 12.77 -8.38 -17.92
N ALA A 47 12.56 -9.48 -17.19
CA ALA A 47 12.18 -10.76 -17.76
C ALA A 47 10.75 -10.80 -18.34
N LEU A 48 9.90 -9.80 -18.03
CA LEU A 48 8.54 -9.74 -18.55
C LEU A 48 8.52 -9.42 -20.06
N PRO A 49 7.78 -10.19 -20.88
CA PRO A 49 7.50 -9.81 -22.24
C PRO A 49 6.81 -8.44 -22.32
N ASP A 50 7.15 -7.61 -23.29
CA ASP A 50 6.55 -6.27 -23.45
C ASP A 50 5.01 -6.32 -23.51
N ALA A 51 4.43 -7.35 -24.12
CA ALA A 51 2.98 -7.55 -24.22
C ALA A 51 2.28 -7.81 -22.89
N ASP A 52 3.04 -8.20 -21.85
CA ASP A 52 2.50 -8.53 -20.53
C ASP A 52 2.71 -7.40 -19.50
N ARG A 53 3.59 -6.44 -19.77
CA ARG A 53 3.87 -5.32 -18.87
C ARG A 53 2.62 -4.54 -18.50
N ALA A 54 1.78 -4.19 -19.48
CA ALA A 54 0.52 -3.48 -19.23
C ALA A 54 -0.53 -4.31 -18.45
N LYS A 55 -0.31 -5.63 -18.31
CA LYS A 55 -1.15 -6.56 -17.57
C LYS A 55 -0.51 -7.00 -16.26
N THR A 56 0.58 -6.37 -15.87
CA THR A 56 1.32 -6.66 -14.65
C THR A 56 1.05 -5.59 -13.59
N LEU A 57 0.91 -6.01 -12.35
CA LEU A 57 0.81 -5.17 -11.17
C LEU A 57 1.88 -5.59 -10.17
N VAL A 58 2.66 -4.62 -9.73
CA VAL A 58 3.52 -4.77 -8.54
C VAL A 58 2.75 -4.25 -7.34
N SER A 59 2.69 -5.03 -6.27
CA SER A 59 2.04 -4.65 -5.01
C SER A 59 3.04 -4.80 -3.87
N VAL A 60 3.40 -3.69 -3.23
CA VAL A 60 4.35 -3.67 -2.10
C VAL A 60 3.79 -2.78 -1.00
N MET A 61 3.70 -3.33 0.22
CA MET A 61 3.24 -2.56 1.38
C MET A 61 4.23 -1.44 1.72
N ALA A 62 3.72 -0.28 2.16
CA ALA A 62 4.57 0.85 2.50
C ALA A 62 5.27 0.69 3.86
N ALA A 63 4.62 0.02 4.81
CA ALA A 63 5.18 -0.31 6.11
C ALA A 63 4.65 -1.66 6.58
N ASN A 64 5.52 -2.48 7.13
CA ASN A 64 5.14 -3.80 7.60
C ASN A 64 4.41 -3.71 8.97
N ASN A 65 3.32 -4.46 9.11
CA ASN A 65 2.46 -4.46 10.30
C ASN A 65 3.06 -5.17 11.51
N GLU A 66 4.04 -6.06 11.32
CA GLU A 66 4.69 -6.81 12.39
C GLU A 66 6.01 -6.17 12.82
N THR A 67 6.85 -5.81 11.86
CA THR A 67 8.22 -5.32 12.12
C THR A 67 8.32 -3.80 12.13
N GLY A 68 7.37 -3.08 11.52
CA GLY A 68 7.42 -1.64 11.34
C GLY A 68 8.40 -1.16 10.27
N VAL A 69 9.04 -2.06 9.53
CA VAL A 69 9.99 -1.70 8.46
C VAL A 69 9.27 -0.93 7.37
N ILE A 70 9.79 0.24 7.02
CA ILE A 70 9.28 1.08 5.94
C ILE A 70 9.97 0.70 4.64
N GLN A 71 9.18 0.40 3.60
CA GLN A 71 9.68 -0.01 2.30
C GLN A 71 10.03 1.19 1.41
N PRO A 72 10.99 1.06 0.49
CA PRO A 72 11.42 2.12 -0.42
C PRO A 72 10.42 2.28 -1.59
N ILE A 73 9.17 2.68 -1.29
CA ILE A 73 8.05 2.72 -2.24
C ILE A 73 8.31 3.61 -3.44
N GLU A 74 9.02 4.72 -3.27
CA GLU A 74 9.37 5.60 -4.39
C GLU A 74 10.28 4.88 -5.40
N ALA A 75 11.28 4.14 -4.92
CA ALA A 75 12.16 3.35 -5.78
C ALA A 75 11.40 2.21 -6.49
N VAL A 76 10.51 1.53 -5.77
CA VAL A 76 9.62 0.51 -6.36
C VAL A 76 8.75 1.12 -7.47
N ALA A 77 8.14 2.28 -7.21
CA ALA A 77 7.28 2.96 -8.19
C ALA A 77 8.08 3.48 -9.40
N ASP A 78 9.32 3.92 -9.20
CA ASP A 78 10.20 4.36 -10.28
C ASP A 78 10.61 3.19 -11.18
N LEU A 79 10.94 2.02 -10.61
CA LEU A 79 11.16 0.79 -11.37
C LEU A 79 9.91 0.41 -12.16
N CYS A 80 8.74 0.32 -11.51
CA CYS A 80 7.49 -0.01 -12.19
C CYS A 80 7.23 0.91 -13.39
N ARG A 81 7.46 2.22 -13.22
CA ARG A 81 7.28 3.20 -14.28
C ARG A 81 8.28 3.01 -15.44
N ALA A 82 9.55 2.71 -15.13
CA ALA A 82 10.59 2.47 -16.15
C ALA A 82 10.21 1.29 -17.06
N TYR A 83 9.54 0.28 -16.50
CA TYR A 83 9.08 -0.91 -17.22
C TYR A 83 7.62 -0.85 -17.70
N ASN A 84 6.91 0.30 -17.54
CA ASN A 84 5.49 0.48 -17.89
C ASN A 84 4.56 -0.52 -17.17
N VAL A 85 4.84 -0.81 -15.93
CA VAL A 85 4.07 -1.70 -15.05
C VAL A 85 3.31 -0.88 -14.03
N ALA A 86 2.09 -1.28 -13.68
CA ALA A 86 1.32 -0.60 -12.64
C ALA A 86 1.87 -0.93 -11.25
N CYS A 87 1.83 0.08 -10.35
CA CYS A 87 2.28 -0.03 -8.97
C CYS A 87 1.14 0.24 -7.99
N HIS A 88 0.94 -0.67 -7.05
CA HIS A 88 0.06 -0.54 -5.89
C HIS A 88 0.89 -0.58 -4.61
N SER A 89 0.46 0.17 -3.60
CA SER A 89 1.00 0.03 -2.25
C SER A 89 -0.13 -0.13 -1.23
N ASP A 90 -0.01 -1.12 -0.35
CA ASP A 90 -0.78 -1.18 0.88
C ASP A 90 -0.19 -0.16 1.86
N MET A 91 -0.93 0.93 2.08
CA MET A 91 -0.51 2.04 2.94
C MET A 91 -1.25 2.04 4.29
N ILE A 92 -1.90 0.93 4.64
CA ILE A 92 -2.73 0.83 5.86
C ILE A 92 -1.91 1.12 7.11
N GLN A 93 -0.68 0.65 7.18
CA GLN A 93 0.21 0.92 8.33
C GLN A 93 1.03 2.21 8.18
N TYR A 94 1.01 2.84 7.02
CA TYR A 94 1.78 4.04 6.73
C TYR A 94 0.97 5.33 6.96
N LEU A 95 -0.33 5.30 6.61
CA LEU A 95 -1.22 6.45 6.76
C LEU A 95 -1.26 6.94 8.21
N GLY A 96 -1.00 8.22 8.38
CA GLY A 96 -0.99 8.89 9.68
C GLY A 96 0.25 8.63 10.54
N LYS A 97 1.21 7.83 10.07
CA LYS A 97 2.47 7.56 10.78
C LYS A 97 3.69 8.11 10.05
N ALA A 98 3.52 8.47 8.77
CA ALA A 98 4.53 9.13 7.96
C ALA A 98 3.86 10.09 6.97
N PRO A 99 4.58 11.10 6.46
CA PRO A 99 4.06 11.99 5.42
C PRO A 99 3.74 11.22 4.15
N ILE A 100 2.60 11.53 3.51
CA ILE A 100 2.18 10.94 2.25
C ILE A 100 1.97 12.04 1.22
N ASP A 101 2.68 11.93 0.09
CA ASP A 101 2.38 12.66 -1.13
C ASP A 101 2.24 11.66 -2.29
N LEU A 102 1.01 11.28 -2.59
CA LEU A 102 0.71 10.30 -3.65
C LEU A 102 1.13 10.78 -5.05
N ASN A 103 1.30 12.09 -5.25
CA ASN A 103 1.79 12.61 -6.52
C ASN A 103 3.30 12.37 -6.66
N GLN A 104 4.06 12.61 -5.60
CA GLN A 104 5.51 12.35 -5.57
C GLN A 104 5.80 10.85 -5.60
N MET A 105 5.05 10.04 -4.86
CA MET A 105 5.20 8.58 -4.82
C MET A 105 4.86 7.89 -6.15
N LYS A 106 4.16 8.60 -7.07
CA LYS A 106 3.87 8.12 -8.44
C LYS A 106 3.14 6.77 -8.53
N LEU A 107 2.46 6.36 -7.46
CA LEU A 107 1.67 5.14 -7.42
C LEU A 107 0.48 5.19 -8.37
N ASN A 108 0.11 4.04 -8.93
CA ASN A 108 -1.14 3.88 -9.67
C ASN A 108 -2.32 3.65 -8.73
N PHE A 109 -2.08 2.91 -7.64
CA PHE A 109 -3.08 2.58 -6.63
C PHE A 109 -2.47 2.62 -5.24
N ALA A 110 -3.28 2.94 -4.23
CA ALA A 110 -2.91 2.79 -2.82
C ALA A 110 -4.14 2.43 -1.98
N SER A 111 -3.97 1.49 -1.04
CA SER A 111 -5.03 1.05 -0.13
C SER A 111 -4.88 1.68 1.25
N PHE A 112 -6.00 2.07 1.86
CA PHE A 112 -6.06 2.70 3.17
C PHE A 112 -7.18 2.11 4.01
N SER A 113 -7.03 2.13 5.34
CA SER A 113 -8.07 1.71 6.29
C SER A 113 -8.22 2.71 7.43
N ALA A 114 -9.47 3.06 7.75
CA ALA A 114 -9.75 4.07 8.76
C ALA A 114 -9.39 3.62 10.19
N HIS A 115 -9.62 2.35 10.53
CA HIS A 115 -9.44 1.87 11.91
C HIS A 115 -7.99 1.86 12.39
N LYS A 116 -7.00 1.93 11.48
CA LYS A 116 -5.58 2.04 11.84
C LYS A 116 -5.15 3.49 12.13
N LEU A 117 -6.05 4.45 11.87
CA LEU A 117 -5.86 5.88 12.09
C LEU A 117 -6.79 6.42 13.20
N GLY A 118 -7.42 5.55 13.99
CA GLY A 118 -8.41 5.97 14.98
C GLY A 118 -9.80 6.29 14.40
N GLY A 119 -10.03 5.98 13.13
CA GLY A 119 -11.34 6.09 12.48
C GLY A 119 -12.19 4.84 12.68
N PRO A 120 -13.42 4.83 12.13
CA PRO A 120 -14.35 3.72 12.30
C PRO A 120 -13.89 2.45 11.58
N SER A 121 -14.21 1.28 12.18
CA SER A 121 -14.02 -0.01 11.52
C SER A 121 -14.96 -0.21 10.34
N GLY A 122 -14.60 -1.08 9.38
CA GLY A 122 -15.44 -1.43 8.23
C GLY A 122 -15.46 -0.39 7.12
N VAL A 123 -14.58 0.58 7.14
CA VAL A 123 -14.41 1.56 6.06
C VAL A 123 -12.93 1.72 5.69
N GLY A 124 -12.68 1.85 4.40
CA GLY A 124 -11.36 2.09 3.83
C GLY A 124 -11.47 2.88 2.53
N ALA A 125 -10.35 3.22 1.96
CA ALA A 125 -10.27 3.91 0.67
C ALA A 125 -9.26 3.23 -0.25
N LEU A 126 -9.54 3.29 -1.55
CA LEU A 126 -8.60 2.93 -2.60
C LEU A 126 -8.31 4.19 -3.42
N TYR A 127 -7.09 4.67 -3.33
CA TYR A 127 -6.59 5.65 -4.30
C TYR A 127 -6.42 4.99 -5.65
N CYS A 128 -6.91 5.64 -6.66
CA CYS A 128 -6.75 5.26 -8.05
C CYS A 128 -6.33 6.49 -8.84
N ARG A 129 -5.11 6.49 -9.36
CA ARG A 129 -4.59 7.61 -10.16
C ARG A 129 -5.48 7.86 -11.37
N ALA A 130 -5.66 9.12 -11.74
CA ALA A 130 -6.41 9.49 -12.93
C ALA A 130 -5.89 8.75 -14.18
N GLY A 131 -6.82 8.24 -15.00
CA GLY A 131 -6.51 7.44 -16.18
C GLY A 131 -6.36 5.93 -15.94
N GLN A 132 -6.26 5.49 -14.67
CA GLN A 132 -6.25 4.05 -14.36
C GLN A 132 -7.65 3.46 -14.43
N GLN A 133 -7.76 2.25 -14.98
CA GLN A 133 -9.01 1.52 -15.04
C GLN A 133 -9.14 0.57 -13.86
N LEU A 134 -10.33 0.57 -13.24
CA LEU A 134 -10.71 -0.41 -12.22
C LEU A 134 -11.84 -1.27 -12.76
N VAL A 135 -11.68 -2.59 -12.68
CA VAL A 135 -12.79 -3.51 -12.88
C VAL A 135 -13.58 -3.59 -11.57
N SER A 136 -14.85 -3.19 -11.63
CA SER A 136 -15.74 -3.33 -10.48
C SER A 136 -15.95 -4.81 -10.12
N LEU A 137 -15.61 -5.18 -8.90
CA LEU A 137 -15.93 -6.51 -8.34
C LEU A 137 -17.39 -6.58 -7.89
N LEU A 138 -17.89 -5.50 -7.27
CA LEU A 138 -19.27 -5.35 -6.84
C LEU A 138 -20.04 -4.60 -7.92
N ARG A 139 -20.85 -5.33 -8.68
CA ARG A 139 -21.63 -4.79 -9.79
C ARG A 139 -23.05 -4.46 -9.33
N GLY A 140 -23.65 -3.40 -9.89
CA GLY A 140 -25.00 -2.96 -9.55
C GLY A 140 -25.21 -1.49 -9.91
N GLY A 141 -25.56 -0.65 -8.93
CA GLY A 141 -25.76 0.79 -9.13
C GLY A 141 -24.49 1.55 -9.45
N GLY A 142 -24.63 2.87 -9.71
CA GLY A 142 -23.55 3.74 -10.16
C GLY A 142 -22.68 4.34 -9.05
N GLN A 143 -22.73 3.79 -7.83
CA GLN A 143 -21.96 4.32 -6.70
C GLN A 143 -20.46 4.29 -7.00
N GLU A 144 -19.71 5.15 -6.31
CA GLU A 144 -18.27 5.34 -6.52
C GLU A 144 -17.90 5.52 -8.01
N GLN A 145 -18.74 6.24 -8.74
CA GLN A 145 -18.59 6.46 -10.19
C GLN A 145 -18.59 5.15 -11.00
N GLY A 146 -19.40 4.16 -10.58
CA GLY A 146 -19.49 2.84 -11.20
C GLY A 146 -18.34 1.89 -10.84
N ARG A 147 -17.46 2.28 -9.93
CA ARG A 147 -16.29 1.48 -9.55
C ARG A 147 -16.59 0.46 -8.44
N ARG A 148 -17.61 0.73 -7.60
CA ARG A 148 -18.07 -0.17 -6.54
C ARG A 148 -19.54 0.08 -6.25
N ALA A 149 -20.39 -0.85 -6.61
CA ALA A 149 -21.81 -0.77 -6.37
C ALA A 149 -22.17 -1.03 -4.89
N GLY A 150 -23.36 -0.63 -4.50
CA GLY A 150 -23.90 -0.67 -3.14
C GLY A 150 -23.86 0.68 -2.46
N THR A 151 -24.88 0.98 -1.67
CA THR A 151 -25.00 2.24 -0.92
C THR A 151 -23.74 2.50 -0.10
N GLU A 152 -23.25 3.72 -0.17
CA GLU A 152 -22.05 4.15 0.55
C GLU A 152 -22.31 4.17 2.06
N ASN A 153 -21.34 3.70 2.84
CA ASN A 153 -21.32 3.85 4.29
C ASN A 153 -20.96 5.29 4.68
N LEU A 154 -21.91 6.21 4.47
CA LEU A 154 -21.69 7.64 4.69
C LEU A 154 -21.16 7.97 6.10
N PRO A 155 -21.70 7.42 7.21
CA PRO A 155 -21.13 7.67 8.53
C PRO A 155 -19.67 7.20 8.66
N GLY A 156 -19.34 6.06 8.09
CA GLY A 156 -17.97 5.54 8.08
C GLY A 156 -17.01 6.41 7.27
N ILE A 157 -17.45 6.86 6.09
CA ILE A 157 -16.67 7.74 5.21
C ILE A 157 -16.39 9.10 5.88
N ILE A 158 -17.43 9.70 6.50
CA ILE A 158 -17.28 10.96 7.26
C ILE A 158 -16.32 10.76 8.44
N GLY A 159 -16.48 9.67 9.19
CA GLY A 159 -15.60 9.33 10.31
C GLY A 159 -14.15 9.10 9.88
N PHE A 160 -13.94 8.48 8.72
CA PHE A 160 -12.58 8.34 8.16
C PHE A 160 -11.99 9.71 7.80
N GLY A 161 -12.75 10.57 7.12
CA GLY A 161 -12.32 11.91 6.79
C GLY A 161 -11.98 12.74 8.04
N ALA A 162 -12.80 12.64 9.08
CA ALA A 162 -12.54 13.30 10.37
C ALA A 162 -11.25 12.78 11.05
N ALA A 163 -11.02 11.46 11.03
CA ALA A 163 -9.80 10.87 11.57
C ALA A 163 -8.54 11.36 10.82
N VAL A 164 -8.59 11.44 9.49
CA VAL A 164 -7.49 11.99 8.68
C VAL A 164 -7.25 13.47 9.01
N ALA A 165 -8.31 14.25 9.12
CA ALA A 165 -8.22 15.69 9.39
C ALA A 165 -7.71 16.00 10.82
N ALA A 166 -8.05 15.15 11.79
CA ALA A 166 -7.61 15.29 13.18
C ALA A 166 -6.18 14.77 13.43
N HIS A 167 -5.60 14.08 12.45
CA HIS A 167 -4.29 13.48 12.60
C HIS A 167 -3.19 14.53 12.50
N ASP A 168 -2.33 14.59 13.53
CA ASP A 168 -1.20 15.51 13.60
C ASP A 168 0.13 14.74 13.48
N ILE A 169 0.79 14.89 12.35
CA ILE A 169 2.10 14.28 12.08
C ILE A 169 3.18 14.80 13.07
N ALA A 170 3.03 15.99 13.62
CA ALA A 170 3.98 16.50 14.61
C ALA A 170 4.05 15.63 15.87
N ASN A 171 2.94 14.99 16.25
CA ASN A 171 2.90 14.04 17.38
C ASN A 171 3.71 12.77 17.13
N ILE A 172 3.97 12.40 15.87
CA ILE A 172 4.78 11.23 15.54
C ILE A 172 6.23 11.42 15.96
N ASN A 173 6.79 12.62 15.80
CA ASN A 173 8.16 12.92 16.25
C ASN A 173 8.31 12.76 17.76
N VAL A 174 7.27 13.11 18.53
CA VAL A 174 7.25 12.90 19.99
C VAL A 174 7.22 11.41 20.30
N GLN A 175 6.39 10.63 19.61
CA GLN A 175 6.33 9.17 19.80
C GLN A 175 7.65 8.49 19.39
N ALA A 176 8.31 8.96 18.34
CA ALA A 176 9.64 8.48 17.97
C ALA A 176 10.66 8.69 19.07
N SER A 177 10.67 9.86 19.72
CA SER A 177 11.59 10.13 20.84
C SER A 177 11.35 9.22 22.05
N TRP A 178 10.08 8.88 22.33
CA TRP A 178 9.73 7.94 23.40
C TRP A 178 10.17 6.51 23.07
N ARG A 179 9.96 6.07 21.83
CA ARG A 179 10.44 4.77 21.35
C ARG A 179 11.97 4.68 21.50
N ASP A 180 12.70 5.67 21.00
CA ASP A 180 14.16 5.67 21.04
C ASP A 180 14.69 5.65 22.47
N ALA A 181 14.05 6.37 23.38
CA ALA A 181 14.38 6.34 24.82
C ALA A 181 14.11 4.94 25.42
N MET A 182 12.97 4.33 25.12
CA MET A 182 12.63 2.98 25.57
C MET A 182 13.62 1.94 25.05
N GLU A 183 13.96 1.99 23.77
CA GLU A 183 14.95 1.08 23.15
C GLU A 183 16.32 1.21 23.82
N ALA A 184 16.78 2.45 24.07
CA ALA A 184 18.04 2.70 24.76
C ALA A 184 18.04 2.15 26.20
N ASP A 185 16.92 2.21 26.90
CA ASP A 185 16.80 1.69 28.26
C ASP A 185 16.76 0.15 28.29
N ILE A 186 16.07 -0.48 27.31
CA ILE A 186 16.09 -1.94 27.15
C ILE A 186 17.50 -2.44 26.85
N GLN A 187 18.21 -1.79 25.93
CA GLN A 187 19.58 -2.18 25.56
C GLN A 187 20.57 -2.06 26.73
N LYS A 188 20.35 -1.15 27.70
CA LYS A 188 21.16 -1.05 28.92
C LYS A 188 20.85 -2.14 29.94
N ALA A 189 19.64 -2.68 29.90
CA ALA A 189 19.15 -3.66 30.87
C ALA A 189 19.40 -5.13 30.44
N CYS A 190 19.73 -5.36 29.16
CA CYS A 190 20.07 -6.67 28.58
C CYS A 190 21.56 -6.81 28.32
#